data_5d7cc2bd0b5f35f75e39cf85b74efe12
#
_entry.id   5d7cc2bd0b5f35f75e39cf85b74efe12
#
_cell.length_a   1.000
_cell.length_b   1.000
_cell.length_c   1.000
_cell.angle_alpha   90.00
_cell.angle_beta   90.00
_cell.angle_gamma   90.00
#
_symmetry.space_group_name_H-M   'P 1'
#
loop_
_entity.id
_entity.type
_entity.pdbx_description
1 polymer ?
#
loop_
_entity_poly.entity_id
_entity_poly.type
_entity_poly.pdbx_seq_one_letter_code
_entity_poly.pdbx_strand_id
1 'polypeptide(L)'
;MSTVIGKIPECRACDVIVGCTPTIIAIMSTIMFSIGLGMIVSPGMMAESRALSPLLAWMPQWAWAMTLIAIAAAKIMTLFVDSEPVRLCGLAAGIVIWSHMASVTASQASYALGPWIYFPLALINAVTLAFV
;
A
#
# COMPACT_ATOMS: atom_id res chain seq x y z
N MET A 1 50.23 3.33 2.01
CA MET A 1 49.19 3.01 3.01
C MET A 1 47.86 2.76 2.27
N SER A 2 47.61 1.51 1.90
CA SER A 2 46.39 1.14 1.16
C SER A 2 45.30 0.87 2.20
N THR A 3 44.30 1.72 2.23
CA THR A 3 43.11 1.58 3.08
C THR A 3 42.31 0.38 2.58
N VAL A 4 42.38 -0.71 3.33
CA VAL A 4 41.48 -1.86 3.17
C VAL A 4 40.10 -1.40 3.64
N ILE A 5 39.31 -0.84 2.73
CA ILE A 5 37.86 -0.69 2.95
C ILE A 5 37.32 -2.10 2.88
N GLY A 6 37.06 -2.69 4.05
CA GLY A 6 36.44 -3.99 4.16
C GLY A 6 35.14 -3.99 3.36
N LYS A 7 35.01 -4.88 2.37
CA LYS A 7 33.75 -5.17 1.69
C LYS A 7 32.75 -5.52 2.79
N ILE A 8 31.77 -4.63 2.98
CA ILE A 8 30.58 -4.94 3.76
C ILE A 8 29.98 -6.18 3.08
N PRO A 9 29.74 -7.27 3.79
CA PRO A 9 29.15 -8.46 3.22
C PRO A 9 27.81 -8.04 2.58
N GLU A 10 27.73 -8.13 1.26
CA GLU A 10 26.51 -7.86 0.51
C GLU A 10 25.39 -8.71 1.15
N CYS A 11 24.40 -8.03 1.72
CA CYS A 11 23.34 -8.70 2.45
C CYS A 11 22.45 -9.40 1.43
N ARG A 12 22.59 -10.72 1.27
CA ARG A 12 21.78 -11.54 0.38
C ARG A 12 20.28 -11.27 0.52
N ALA A 13 19.84 -10.91 1.74
CA ALA A 13 18.46 -10.52 2.00
C ALA A 13 18.09 -9.20 1.28
N CYS A 14 19.02 -8.24 1.19
CA CYS A 14 18.78 -6.99 0.46
C CYS A 14 18.62 -7.22 -1.03
N ASP A 15 19.45 -8.08 -1.63
CA ASP A 15 19.35 -8.40 -3.07
C ASP A 15 18.03 -9.10 -3.41
N VAL A 16 17.56 -10.00 -2.54
CA VAL A 16 16.28 -10.68 -2.71
C VAL A 16 15.12 -9.66 -2.61
N ILE A 17 15.15 -8.75 -1.63
CA ILE A 17 14.08 -7.74 -1.45
C ILE A 17 14.06 -6.79 -2.64
N VAL A 18 15.20 -6.28 -3.08
CA VAL A 18 15.28 -5.39 -4.25
C VAL A 18 14.77 -6.10 -5.51
N GLY A 19 15.16 -7.35 -5.74
CA GLY A 19 14.67 -8.14 -6.88
C GLY A 19 13.16 -8.42 -6.84
N CYS A 20 12.55 -8.50 -5.64
CA CYS A 20 11.12 -8.73 -5.47
C CYS A 20 10.27 -7.44 -5.48
N THR A 21 10.90 -6.26 -5.42
CA THR A 21 10.19 -4.96 -5.34
C THR A 21 9.13 -4.77 -6.43
N PRO A 22 9.42 -5.00 -7.74
CA PRO A 22 8.41 -4.83 -8.79
C PRO A 22 7.22 -5.77 -8.62
N THR A 23 7.46 -7.01 -8.21
CA THR A 23 6.41 -7.99 -7.95
C THR A 23 5.51 -7.54 -6.78
N ILE A 24 6.10 -7.04 -5.70
CA ILE A 24 5.38 -6.51 -4.54
C ILE A 24 4.52 -5.31 -4.96
N ILE A 25 5.08 -4.38 -5.72
CA ILE A 25 4.35 -3.21 -6.24
C ILE A 25 3.15 -3.67 -7.10
N ALA A 26 3.35 -4.63 -8.00
CA ALA A 26 2.30 -5.15 -8.85
C ALA A 26 1.16 -5.80 -8.05
N ILE A 27 1.48 -6.66 -7.08
CA ILE A 27 0.50 -7.32 -6.22
C ILE A 27 -0.30 -6.29 -5.41
N MET A 28 0.39 -5.34 -4.74
CA MET A 28 -0.24 -4.33 -3.92
C MET A 28 -1.14 -3.40 -4.73
N SER A 29 -0.72 -3.04 -5.95
CA SER A 29 -1.52 -2.24 -6.87
C SER A 29 -2.77 -2.98 -7.33
N THR A 30 -2.65 -4.27 -7.64
CA THR A 30 -3.79 -5.11 -8.02
C THR A 30 -4.81 -5.20 -6.90
N ILE A 31 -4.38 -5.38 -5.65
CA ILE A 31 -5.27 -5.39 -4.48
C ILE A 31 -6.00 -4.06 -4.35
N MET A 32 -5.28 -2.92 -4.40
CA MET A 32 -5.89 -1.59 -4.29
C MET A 32 -6.89 -1.34 -5.43
N PHE A 33 -6.52 -1.68 -6.64
CA PHE A 33 -7.39 -1.54 -7.82
C PHE A 33 -8.67 -2.37 -7.68
N SER A 34 -8.55 -3.62 -7.26
CA SER A 34 -9.68 -4.53 -7.08
C SER A 34 -10.65 -4.04 -6.01
N ILE A 35 -10.14 -3.52 -4.89
CA ILE A 35 -10.97 -2.93 -3.83
C ILE A 35 -11.67 -1.68 -4.34
N GLY A 36 -10.95 -0.78 -5.02
CA GLY A 36 -11.53 0.43 -5.61
C GLY A 36 -12.62 0.12 -6.62
N LEU A 37 -12.39 -0.86 -7.50
CA LEU A 37 -13.38 -1.32 -8.47
C LEU A 37 -14.61 -1.94 -7.77
N GLY A 38 -14.40 -2.75 -6.74
CA GLY A 38 -15.48 -3.32 -5.93
C GLY A 38 -16.36 -2.23 -5.32
N MET A 39 -15.78 -1.14 -4.83
CA MET A 39 -16.53 0.01 -4.30
C MET A 39 -17.36 0.73 -5.38
N ILE A 40 -16.92 0.73 -6.64
CA ILE A 40 -17.70 1.32 -7.75
C ILE A 40 -18.88 0.40 -8.12
N VAL A 41 -18.60 -0.90 -8.24
CA VAL A 41 -19.61 -1.89 -8.72
C VAL A 41 -20.69 -2.17 -7.67
N SER A 42 -20.34 -2.03 -6.38
CA SER A 42 -21.27 -2.31 -5.28
C SER A 42 -21.57 -1.03 -4.48
N PRO A 43 -22.52 -0.19 -4.95
CA PRO A 43 -22.96 0.99 -4.21
C PRO A 43 -23.53 0.59 -2.85
N GLY A 44 -23.06 1.22 -1.77
CA GLY A 44 -23.49 0.91 -0.41
C GLY A 44 -22.61 -0.12 0.33
N MET A 45 -21.65 -0.76 -0.33
CA MET A 45 -20.74 -1.73 0.29
C MET A 45 -20.08 -1.20 1.56
N MET A 46 -19.65 0.07 1.57
CA MET A 46 -19.05 0.68 2.76
C MET A 46 -20.10 0.97 3.86
N ALA A 47 -21.31 1.37 3.49
CA ALA A 47 -22.37 1.67 4.46
C ALA A 47 -22.87 0.41 5.17
N GLU A 48 -22.93 -0.71 4.48
CA GLU A 48 -23.36 -2.01 5.01
C GLU A 48 -22.28 -2.67 5.87
N SER A 49 -21.01 -2.33 5.63
CA SER A 49 -19.88 -2.86 6.39
C SER A 49 -19.64 -2.08 7.66
N ARG A 50 -19.80 -2.71 8.84
CA ARG A 50 -19.45 -2.10 10.12
C ARG A 50 -18.00 -1.62 10.20
N ALA A 51 -17.10 -2.30 9.52
CA ALA A 51 -15.68 -1.97 9.53
C ALA A 51 -15.36 -0.77 8.62
N LEU A 52 -16.10 -0.58 7.52
CA LEU A 52 -15.81 0.44 6.52
C LEU A 52 -16.71 1.67 6.64
N SER A 53 -17.88 1.55 7.29
CA SER A 53 -18.83 2.66 7.43
C SER A 53 -18.23 3.92 8.09
N PRO A 54 -17.29 3.85 9.05
CA PRO A 54 -16.69 5.05 9.62
C PRO A 54 -15.83 5.83 8.63
N LEU A 55 -15.32 5.18 7.58
CA LEU A 55 -14.58 5.85 6.52
C LEU A 55 -15.46 6.82 5.71
N LEU A 56 -16.78 6.57 5.67
CA LEU A 56 -17.75 7.47 5.01
C LEU A 56 -17.86 8.84 5.67
N ALA A 57 -17.46 8.96 6.95
CA ALA A 57 -17.40 10.25 7.63
C ALA A 57 -16.30 11.17 7.05
N TRP A 58 -15.30 10.61 6.39
CA TRP A 58 -14.18 11.36 5.80
C TRP A 58 -14.43 11.69 4.34
N MET A 59 -14.88 10.70 3.58
CA MET A 59 -15.14 10.86 2.15
C MET A 59 -16.26 9.91 1.69
N PRO A 60 -17.06 10.27 0.67
CA PRO A 60 -18.05 9.36 0.10
C PRO A 60 -17.35 8.16 -0.57
N GLN A 61 -18.06 7.04 -0.66
CA GLN A 61 -17.54 5.77 -1.19
C GLN A 61 -16.87 5.92 -2.58
N TRP A 62 -17.48 6.69 -3.48
CA TRP A 62 -16.91 6.92 -4.81
C TRP A 62 -15.55 7.64 -4.76
N ALA A 63 -15.36 8.56 -3.82
CA ALA A 63 -14.08 9.26 -3.65
C ALA A 63 -13.00 8.32 -3.13
N TRP A 64 -13.32 7.42 -2.19
CA TRP A 64 -12.44 6.35 -1.76
C TRP A 64 -12.05 5.44 -2.92
N ALA A 65 -13.03 5.01 -3.74
CA ALA A 65 -12.79 4.19 -4.92
C ALA A 65 -11.82 4.85 -5.90
N MET A 66 -12.08 6.10 -6.24
CA MET A 66 -11.21 6.86 -7.17
C MET A 66 -9.81 7.05 -6.62
N THR A 67 -9.67 7.32 -5.33
CA THR A 67 -8.36 7.47 -4.66
C THR A 67 -7.55 6.17 -4.72
N LEU A 68 -8.17 5.05 -4.39
CA LEU A 68 -7.51 3.73 -4.46
C LEU A 68 -7.08 3.38 -5.88
N ILE A 69 -7.95 3.61 -6.87
CA ILE A 69 -7.64 3.37 -8.29
C ILE A 69 -6.50 4.28 -8.76
N ALA A 70 -6.54 5.57 -8.42
CA ALA A 70 -5.49 6.52 -8.80
C ALA A 70 -4.12 6.15 -8.23
N ILE A 71 -4.07 5.77 -6.95
CA ILE A 71 -2.82 5.33 -6.31
C ILE A 71 -2.34 4.01 -6.93
N ALA A 72 -3.24 3.06 -7.20
CA ALA A 72 -2.90 1.80 -7.86
C ALA A 72 -2.32 2.05 -9.25
N ALA A 73 -2.95 2.93 -10.04
CA ALA A 73 -2.46 3.32 -11.37
C ALA A 73 -1.09 4.01 -11.29
N ALA A 74 -0.91 4.95 -10.35
CA ALA A 74 0.38 5.60 -10.14
C ALA A 74 1.49 4.60 -9.79
N LYS A 75 1.21 3.61 -8.93
CA LYS A 75 2.15 2.53 -8.59
C LYS A 75 2.48 1.66 -9.80
N ILE A 76 1.48 1.28 -10.60
CA ILE A 76 1.72 0.50 -11.82
C ILE A 76 2.58 1.28 -12.82
N MET A 77 2.34 2.58 -12.96
CA MET A 77 3.16 3.44 -13.82
C MET A 77 4.64 3.44 -13.41
N THR A 78 4.95 3.28 -12.13
CA THR A 78 6.36 3.21 -11.67
C THR A 78 7.10 1.97 -12.16
N LEU A 79 6.40 0.95 -12.64
CA LEU A 79 7.01 -0.24 -13.24
C LEU A 79 7.48 0.01 -14.68
N PHE A 80 6.94 1.04 -15.35
CA PHE A 80 7.24 1.39 -16.73
C PHE A 80 8.09 2.66 -16.85
N VAL A 81 8.02 3.52 -15.84
CA VAL A 81 8.76 4.80 -15.81
C VAL A 81 9.80 4.70 -14.70
N ASP A 82 11.07 4.73 -15.07
CA ASP A 82 12.17 4.72 -14.10
C ASP A 82 12.32 6.12 -13.46
N SER A 83 11.37 6.44 -12.59
CA SER A 83 11.32 7.71 -11.87
C SER A 83 11.25 7.44 -10.37
N GLU A 84 12.38 7.62 -9.71
CA GLU A 84 12.51 7.46 -8.26
C GLU A 84 11.46 8.28 -7.47
N PRO A 85 11.24 9.59 -7.75
CA PRO A 85 10.27 10.37 -6.99
C PRO A 85 8.83 9.86 -7.15
N VAL A 86 8.45 9.39 -8.33
CA VAL A 86 7.11 8.82 -8.55
C VAL A 86 6.94 7.53 -7.76
N ARG A 87 7.96 6.69 -7.71
CA ARG A 87 7.97 5.44 -6.93
C ARG A 87 7.85 5.72 -5.44
N LEU A 88 8.65 6.65 -4.92
CA LEU A 88 8.60 7.05 -3.51
C LEU A 88 7.23 7.62 -3.11
N CYS A 89 6.66 8.51 -3.93
CA CYS A 89 5.32 9.07 -3.70
C CYS A 89 4.24 7.99 -3.70
N GLY A 90 4.28 7.04 -4.63
CA GLY A 90 3.31 5.94 -4.72
C GLY A 90 3.36 5.00 -3.50
N LEU A 91 4.56 4.69 -3.00
CA LEU A 91 4.74 3.88 -1.80
C LEU A 91 4.29 4.63 -0.54
N ALA A 92 4.68 5.90 -0.40
CA ALA A 92 4.27 6.75 0.73
C ALA A 92 2.74 6.91 0.79
N ALA A 93 2.09 7.19 -0.33
CA ALA A 93 0.63 7.25 -0.41
C ALA A 93 -0.02 5.92 -0.01
N GLY A 94 0.56 4.78 -0.41
CA GLY A 94 0.11 3.47 0.02
C GLY A 94 0.20 3.27 1.53
N ILE A 95 1.30 3.69 2.16
CA ILE A 95 1.46 3.61 3.63
C ILE A 95 0.37 4.42 4.33
N VAL A 96 0.17 5.66 3.90
CA VAL A 96 -0.82 6.56 4.51
C VAL A 96 -2.23 5.97 4.42
N ILE A 97 -2.66 5.51 3.24
CA ILE A 97 -4.00 4.95 3.03
C ILE A 97 -4.20 3.69 3.85
N TRP A 98 -3.28 2.72 3.77
CA TRP A 98 -3.44 1.47 4.51
C TRP A 98 -3.38 1.66 6.02
N SER A 99 -2.51 2.57 6.51
CA SER A 99 -2.45 2.90 7.94
C SER A 99 -3.73 3.58 8.42
N HIS A 100 -4.31 4.47 7.60
CA HIS A 100 -5.58 5.12 7.92
C HIS A 100 -6.72 4.11 7.97
N MET A 101 -6.85 3.24 6.96
CA MET A 101 -7.85 2.17 6.94
C MET A 101 -7.69 1.21 8.13
N ALA A 102 -6.45 0.84 8.47
CA ALA A 102 -6.17 0.01 9.64
C ALA A 102 -6.61 0.68 10.94
N SER A 103 -6.28 1.97 11.13
CA SER A 103 -6.63 2.72 12.34
C SER A 103 -8.13 2.87 12.52
N VAL A 104 -8.85 3.21 11.45
CA VAL A 104 -10.32 3.39 11.50
C VAL A 104 -11.02 2.06 11.77
N THR A 105 -10.61 0.98 11.10
CA THR A 105 -11.21 -0.34 11.31
C THR A 105 -10.88 -0.90 12.69
N ALA A 106 -9.68 -0.65 13.23
CA ALA A 106 -9.28 -1.08 14.56
C ALA A 106 -10.09 -0.38 15.67
N SER A 107 -10.44 0.89 15.48
CA SER A 107 -11.21 1.66 16.46
C SER A 107 -12.66 1.15 16.61
N GLN A 108 -13.20 0.47 15.60
CA GLN A 108 -14.61 0.06 15.58
C GLN A 108 -14.84 -1.39 15.99
N ALA A 109 -13.87 -2.28 15.81
CA ALA A 109 -14.04 -3.68 16.13
C ALA A 109 -12.69 -4.35 16.40
N SER A 110 -12.38 -4.59 17.67
CA SER A 110 -11.16 -5.26 18.12
C SER A 110 -10.98 -6.68 17.51
N TYR A 111 -12.05 -7.26 16.99
CA TYR A 111 -12.08 -8.61 16.41
C TYR A 111 -12.33 -8.64 14.90
N ALA A 112 -12.43 -7.48 14.24
CA ALA A 112 -12.62 -7.44 12.79
C ALA A 112 -11.32 -7.85 12.08
N LEU A 113 -11.45 -8.59 10.97
CA LEU A 113 -10.32 -8.98 10.11
C LEU A 113 -9.61 -7.77 9.47
N GLY A 114 -10.27 -6.61 9.41
CA GLY A 114 -9.76 -5.41 8.77
C GLY A 114 -8.37 -4.97 9.26
N PRO A 115 -8.14 -4.76 10.58
CA PRO A 115 -6.83 -4.35 11.09
C PRO A 115 -5.74 -5.37 10.76
N TRP A 116 -6.04 -6.66 10.83
CA TRP A 116 -5.11 -7.75 10.53
C TRP A 116 -4.72 -7.83 9.05
N ILE A 117 -5.55 -7.29 8.16
CA ILE A 117 -5.25 -7.21 6.72
C ILE A 117 -4.53 -5.91 6.39
N TYR A 118 -5.04 -4.76 6.85
CA TYR A 118 -4.53 -3.45 6.44
C TYR A 118 -3.19 -3.09 7.07
N PHE A 119 -2.94 -3.52 8.30
CA PHE A 119 -1.66 -3.27 8.96
C PHE A 119 -0.48 -3.97 8.26
N PRO A 120 -0.54 -5.26 7.91
CA PRO A 120 0.48 -5.89 7.08
C PRO A 120 0.68 -5.21 5.73
N LEU A 121 -0.40 -4.75 5.08
CA LEU A 121 -0.29 -4.03 3.81
C LEU A 121 0.46 -2.69 3.95
N ALA A 122 0.22 -1.95 5.02
CA ALA A 122 0.98 -0.74 5.35
C ALA A 122 2.45 -1.07 5.61
N LEU A 123 2.72 -2.12 6.39
CA LEU A 123 4.07 -2.57 6.73
C LEU A 123 4.86 -2.99 5.49
N ILE A 124 4.25 -3.75 4.59
CA ILE A 124 4.88 -4.16 3.33
C ILE A 124 5.28 -2.93 2.50
N ASN A 125 4.40 -1.91 2.38
CA ASN A 125 4.75 -0.68 1.69
C ASN A 125 5.90 0.07 2.39
N ALA A 126 5.90 0.12 3.73
CA ALA A 126 6.96 0.78 4.51
C ALA A 126 8.31 0.07 4.35
N VAL A 127 8.34 -1.27 4.42
CA VAL A 127 9.55 -2.06 4.18
C VAL A 127 10.04 -1.83 2.75
N THR A 128 9.16 -1.89 1.75
CA THR A 128 9.54 -1.65 0.35
C THR A 128 10.13 -0.24 0.18
N LEU A 129 9.55 0.77 0.84
CA LEU A 129 10.05 2.15 0.80
C LEU A 129 11.47 2.28 1.40
N ALA A 130 11.77 1.51 2.45
CA ALA A 130 13.10 1.55 3.11
C ALA A 130 14.22 0.96 2.24
N PHE A 131 13.89 0.16 1.22
CA PHE A 131 14.86 -0.50 0.32
C PHE A 131 14.87 0.07 -1.10
N VAL A 132 14.17 1.14 -1.36
CA VAL A 132 14.12 1.88 -2.63
C VAL A 132 14.94 3.15 -2.55
#